data_ef4545e7eba7d9288cc8962d06e14a22
#
_entry.id   ef4545e7eba7d9288cc8962d06e14a22
#
_cell.length_a   1.000
_cell.length_b   1.000
_cell.length_c   1.000
_cell.angle_alpha   90.00
_cell.angle_beta   90.00
_cell.angle_gamma   90.00
#
_symmetry.space_group_name_H-M   'P 1'
#
loop_
_entity.id
_entity.type
_entity.pdbx_description
1 polymer ?
#
loop_
_entity_poly.entity_id
_entity_poly.type
_entity_poly.pdbx_seq_one_letter_code
_entity_poly.pdbx_strand_id
1 'polypeptide(L)'
;MLTKVKNSLSKINYKLFVSLLVLGLVPTIYTTVRVFFLGQLPGEYSFSIAGQLSWVNLLYEILSEAIVLPLFFFIGKVLTDKKEFANRMRTGLLVSVSAYVILSIIIIAFAKPLLSLMATDKAIIDASATYIRIESMASIFSLAFNFIMVGMVTLGKEKYVYVLTAVKLVLCLLVDTFMVSTLPISLNLGVNGIAFSNIIVNVILAATAIILLSKEGIVLFKKAKLSFAWMKDFLKVGGISGLESLVRNVAYMLMIARMVNMVGEQGTYWVANNFIWGWLLLPVLQLGELIKRETATDETAVKNNSLGYFIITAVICVLWCVTIPLWKPFMTHVLNFSDVDKLFELVMVLLVFYMLYAFQNVFDSTFYGLGKTNYMLFESVVTNSIYYGGAFILYLCGVWQPTLIGIALLFGIGNAFDGIVSLVAYAFLLKKKKINILDIE
;
A
#
# COMPACT_ATOMS: atom_id res chain seq x y z
N MET A 1 -17.00 23.38 -24.12
CA MET A 1 -16.01 22.52 -23.42
C MET A 1 -15.60 23.10 -22.06
N LEU A 2 -15.14 24.36 -22.00
CA LEU A 2 -14.74 25.01 -20.73
C LEU A 2 -15.81 25.00 -19.64
N THR A 3 -17.09 25.24 -19.98
CA THR A 3 -18.19 25.19 -19.03
C THR A 3 -18.38 23.80 -18.41
N LYS A 4 -18.28 22.74 -19.24
CA LYS A 4 -18.38 21.34 -18.77
C LYS A 4 -17.22 20.99 -17.84
N VAL A 5 -16.00 21.44 -18.15
CA VAL A 5 -14.82 21.31 -17.28
C VAL A 5 -15.06 21.98 -15.94
N LYS A 6 -15.50 23.23 -15.95
CA LYS A 6 -15.80 24.00 -14.74
C LYS A 6 -16.88 23.31 -13.88
N ASN A 7 -17.94 22.84 -14.53
CA ASN A 7 -19.03 22.12 -13.83
C ASN A 7 -18.54 20.83 -13.18
N SER A 8 -17.73 20.00 -13.89
CA SER A 8 -17.19 18.77 -13.33
C SER A 8 -16.26 19.05 -12.15
N LEU A 9 -15.35 20.01 -12.29
CA LEU A 9 -14.44 20.40 -11.20
C LEU A 9 -15.19 20.95 -9.98
N SER A 10 -16.26 21.73 -10.16
CA SER A 10 -17.02 22.30 -9.03
C SER A 10 -17.80 21.29 -8.20
N LYS A 11 -18.06 20.09 -8.76
CA LYS A 11 -18.79 19.01 -8.07
C LYS A 11 -17.88 18.13 -7.19
N ILE A 12 -16.56 18.26 -7.31
CA ILE A 12 -15.58 17.48 -6.55
C ILE A 12 -15.47 17.97 -5.10
N ASN A 13 -15.42 17.04 -4.16
CA ASN A 13 -15.27 17.37 -2.73
C ASN A 13 -13.79 17.65 -2.36
N TYR A 14 -13.32 18.86 -2.68
CA TYR A 14 -11.94 19.28 -2.38
C TYR A 14 -11.61 19.27 -0.88
N LYS A 15 -12.58 19.50 -0.01
CA LYS A 15 -12.37 19.43 1.45
C LYS A 15 -11.99 18.03 1.87
N LEU A 16 -12.67 17.02 1.33
CA LEU A 16 -12.33 15.61 1.56
C LEU A 16 -10.98 15.28 0.93
N PHE A 17 -10.71 15.73 -0.30
CA PHE A 17 -9.45 15.48 -0.99
C PHE A 17 -8.24 16.01 -0.19
N VAL A 18 -8.30 17.26 0.28
CA VAL A 18 -7.23 17.84 1.12
C VAL A 18 -7.06 17.08 2.43
N SER A 19 -8.16 16.65 3.06
CA SER A 19 -8.08 15.83 4.28
C SER A 19 -7.39 14.49 4.03
N LEU A 20 -7.67 13.84 2.89
CA LEU A 20 -7.00 12.60 2.48
C LEU A 20 -5.52 12.83 2.18
N LEU A 21 -5.16 13.93 1.50
CA LEU A 21 -3.76 14.30 1.26
C LEU A 21 -2.98 14.47 2.57
N VAL A 22 -3.54 15.18 3.55
CA VAL A 22 -2.91 15.36 4.86
C VAL A 22 -2.70 14.02 5.57
N LEU A 23 -3.70 13.12 5.54
CA LEU A 23 -3.55 11.78 6.10
C LEU A 23 -2.50 10.93 5.38
N GLY A 24 -2.45 11.01 4.05
CA GLY A 24 -1.45 10.30 3.24
C GLY A 24 -0.02 10.82 3.45
N LEU A 25 0.16 12.10 3.80
CA LEU A 25 1.48 12.65 4.11
C LEU A 25 2.12 12.03 5.35
N VAL A 26 1.34 11.59 6.33
CA VAL A 26 1.86 11.05 7.59
C VAL A 26 2.83 9.87 7.37
N PRO A 27 2.44 8.78 6.68
CA PRO A 27 3.36 7.68 6.39
C PRO A 27 4.54 8.12 5.53
N THR A 28 4.33 9.01 4.57
CA THR A 28 5.40 9.53 3.71
C THR A 28 6.47 10.25 4.51
N ILE A 29 6.10 11.11 5.46
CA ILE A 29 7.05 11.87 6.28
C ILE A 29 7.91 10.93 7.12
N TYR A 30 7.32 10.04 7.93
CA TYR A 30 8.16 9.19 8.79
C TYR A 30 8.98 8.18 7.98
N THR A 31 8.47 7.68 6.83
CA THR A 31 9.26 6.82 5.95
C THR A 31 10.43 7.57 5.34
N THR A 32 10.24 8.82 4.92
CA THR A 32 11.32 9.67 4.40
C THR A 32 12.41 9.90 5.45
N VAL A 33 12.03 10.18 6.71
CA VAL A 33 13.00 10.31 7.81
C VAL A 33 13.76 9.00 8.07
N ARG A 34 13.10 7.84 7.96
CA ARG A 34 13.75 6.53 8.02
C ARG A 34 14.76 6.33 6.91
N VAL A 35 14.40 6.66 5.67
CA VAL A 35 15.32 6.61 4.53
C VAL A 35 16.54 7.49 4.79
N PHE A 36 16.33 8.71 5.26
CA PHE A 36 17.41 9.62 5.64
C PHE A 36 18.34 9.02 6.70
N PHE A 37 17.81 8.45 7.79
CA PHE A 37 18.62 7.79 8.82
C PHE A 37 19.39 6.59 8.28
N LEU A 38 18.76 5.77 7.44
CA LEU A 38 19.42 4.63 6.82
C LEU A 38 20.61 5.05 5.94
N GLY A 39 20.50 6.18 5.23
CA GLY A 39 21.59 6.75 4.44
C GLY A 39 22.75 7.29 5.27
N GLN A 40 22.56 7.53 6.58
CA GLN A 40 23.62 7.93 7.51
C GLN A 40 24.34 6.75 8.16
N LEU A 41 23.79 5.54 8.07
CA LEU A 41 24.40 4.36 8.67
C LEU A 41 25.68 3.96 7.93
N PRO A 42 26.71 3.50 8.65
CA PRO A 42 27.90 2.98 8.03
C PRO A 42 27.59 1.67 7.29
N GLY A 43 28.06 1.56 6.05
CA GLY A 43 27.93 0.37 5.23
C GLY A 43 27.01 0.54 4.02
N GLU A 44 27.28 -0.22 2.97
CA GLU A 44 26.64 -0.09 1.65
C GLU A 44 25.25 -0.77 1.58
N TYR A 45 24.89 -1.58 2.58
CA TYR A 45 23.76 -2.52 2.49
C TYR A 45 22.51 -2.12 3.27
N SER A 46 22.50 -0.97 3.97
CA SER A 46 21.36 -0.57 4.82
C SER A 46 20.05 -0.52 4.04
N PHE A 47 20.05 0.07 2.86
CA PHE A 47 18.87 0.14 1.99
C PHE A 47 18.49 -1.22 1.42
N SER A 48 19.48 -2.06 1.06
CA SER A 48 19.22 -3.40 0.54
C SER A 48 18.61 -4.32 1.59
N ILE A 49 19.06 -4.23 2.84
CA ILE A 49 18.49 -4.98 3.97
C ILE A 49 17.05 -4.51 4.23
N ALA A 50 16.82 -3.19 4.34
CA ALA A 50 15.49 -2.63 4.54
C ALA A 50 14.54 -2.98 3.38
N GLY A 51 15.06 -2.97 2.15
CA GLY A 51 14.31 -3.29 0.94
C GLY A 51 13.81 -4.75 0.89
N GLN A 52 14.47 -5.69 1.60
CA GLN A 52 13.99 -7.08 1.66
C GLN A 52 12.61 -7.20 2.32
N LEU A 53 12.23 -6.25 3.17
CA LEU A 53 10.90 -6.24 3.78
C LEU A 53 9.79 -6.02 2.73
N SER A 54 10.07 -5.40 1.59
CA SER A 54 9.07 -5.07 0.58
C SER A 54 8.30 -6.30 0.11
N TRP A 55 9.00 -7.38 -0.26
CA TRP A 55 8.34 -8.61 -0.71
C TRP A 55 7.70 -9.39 0.45
N VAL A 56 8.24 -9.30 1.67
CA VAL A 56 7.60 -9.89 2.87
C VAL A 56 6.26 -9.21 3.14
N ASN A 57 6.20 -7.90 3.01
CA ASN A 57 4.95 -7.14 3.18
C ASN A 57 3.86 -7.55 2.19
N LEU A 58 4.22 -8.00 0.97
CA LEU A 58 3.25 -8.54 0.01
C LEU A 58 2.56 -9.81 0.53
N LEU A 59 3.26 -10.65 1.28
CA LEU A 59 2.65 -11.83 1.92
C LEU A 59 1.61 -11.41 2.98
N TYR A 60 1.94 -10.39 3.78
CA TYR A 60 0.99 -9.82 4.74
C TYR A 60 -0.17 -9.09 4.05
N GLU A 61 0.07 -8.45 2.90
CA GLU A 61 -0.95 -7.79 2.11
C GLU A 61 -2.01 -8.77 1.60
N ILE A 62 -1.60 -9.96 1.14
CA ILE A 62 -2.54 -11.03 0.75
C ILE A 62 -3.51 -11.36 1.89
N LEU A 63 -3.00 -11.52 3.12
CA LEU A 63 -3.86 -11.75 4.29
C LEU A 63 -4.69 -10.53 4.65
N SER A 64 -4.14 -9.32 4.54
CA SER A 64 -4.86 -8.08 4.82
C SER A 64 -6.05 -7.90 3.87
N GLU A 65 -5.87 -8.14 2.59
CA GLU A 65 -6.95 -8.05 1.60
C GLU A 65 -8.00 -9.15 1.77
N ALA A 66 -7.58 -10.35 2.21
CA ALA A 66 -8.51 -11.42 2.54
C ALA A 66 -9.34 -11.16 3.82
N ILE A 67 -8.79 -10.40 4.78
CA ILE A 67 -9.35 -10.28 6.13
C ILE A 67 -9.85 -8.85 6.39
N VAL A 68 -9.00 -7.84 6.22
CA VAL A 68 -9.31 -6.47 6.63
C VAL A 68 -10.26 -5.78 5.64
N LEU A 69 -10.07 -6.01 4.35
CA LEU A 69 -10.89 -5.39 3.32
C LEU A 69 -12.39 -5.76 3.42
N PRO A 70 -12.80 -7.04 3.53
CA PRO A 70 -14.21 -7.38 3.67
C PRO A 70 -14.80 -7.06 5.05
N LEU A 71 -13.96 -6.79 6.05
CA LEU A 71 -14.41 -6.54 7.43
C LEU A 71 -15.40 -5.37 7.50
N PHE A 72 -15.13 -4.26 6.80
CA PHE A 72 -16.01 -3.10 6.77
C PHE A 72 -17.47 -3.47 6.45
N PHE A 73 -17.67 -4.32 5.45
CA PHE A 73 -18.98 -4.77 5.04
C PHE A 73 -19.66 -5.61 6.12
N PHE A 74 -18.93 -6.55 6.72
CA PHE A 74 -19.50 -7.50 7.68
C PHE A 74 -19.79 -6.86 9.03
N ILE A 75 -18.96 -5.95 9.53
CA ILE A 75 -19.24 -5.22 10.78
C ILE A 75 -20.25 -4.09 10.54
N GLY A 76 -20.23 -3.46 9.36
CA GLY A 76 -21.19 -2.41 8.98
C GLY A 76 -22.63 -2.90 8.97
N LYS A 77 -22.90 -4.15 8.59
CA LYS A 77 -24.23 -4.76 8.60
C LYS A 77 -24.89 -4.85 9.98
N VAL A 78 -24.13 -4.81 11.06
CA VAL A 78 -24.60 -5.03 12.42
C VAL A 78 -24.39 -3.83 13.34
N LEU A 79 -24.23 -2.63 12.79
CA LEU A 79 -24.01 -1.39 13.54
C LEU A 79 -25.10 -1.09 14.57
N THR A 80 -26.34 -1.44 14.28
CA THR A 80 -27.49 -1.25 15.16
C THR A 80 -27.53 -2.25 16.33
N ASP A 81 -26.91 -3.41 16.18
CA ASP A 81 -26.79 -4.43 17.23
C ASP A 81 -25.39 -4.39 17.86
N LYS A 82 -25.25 -3.63 18.95
CA LYS A 82 -23.97 -3.52 19.68
C LYS A 82 -23.40 -4.85 20.17
N LYS A 83 -24.25 -5.85 20.48
CA LYS A 83 -23.79 -7.16 20.97
C LYS A 83 -23.17 -7.95 19.82
N GLU A 84 -23.86 -8.01 18.69
CA GLU A 84 -23.34 -8.71 17.52
C GLU A 84 -22.14 -7.95 16.91
N PHE A 85 -22.13 -6.63 16.88
CA PHE A 85 -20.97 -5.83 16.50
C PHE A 85 -19.75 -6.18 17.37
N ALA A 86 -19.90 -6.18 18.69
CA ALA A 86 -18.84 -6.56 19.62
C ALA A 86 -18.39 -8.03 19.44
N ASN A 87 -19.32 -8.94 19.14
CA ASN A 87 -19.01 -10.34 18.83
C ASN A 87 -18.15 -10.43 17.55
N ARG A 88 -18.53 -9.75 16.46
CA ARG A 88 -17.78 -9.75 15.20
C ARG A 88 -16.41 -9.11 15.35
N MET A 89 -16.30 -8.03 16.11
CA MET A 89 -15.00 -7.42 16.42
C MET A 89 -14.08 -8.37 17.18
N ARG A 90 -14.58 -9.13 18.17
CA ARG A 90 -13.78 -10.10 18.94
C ARG A 90 -13.38 -11.31 18.11
N THR A 91 -14.33 -11.94 17.44
CA THR A 91 -14.09 -13.16 16.65
C THR A 91 -13.25 -12.84 15.40
N GLY A 92 -13.52 -11.71 14.76
CA GLY A 92 -12.74 -11.22 13.63
C GLY A 92 -11.30 -10.91 14.01
N LEU A 93 -11.08 -10.18 15.11
CA LEU A 93 -9.73 -9.88 15.61
C LEU A 93 -8.97 -11.16 15.97
N LEU A 94 -9.63 -12.11 16.66
CA LEU A 94 -9.03 -13.38 17.03
C LEU A 94 -8.55 -14.16 15.80
N VAL A 95 -9.41 -14.31 14.78
CA VAL A 95 -9.07 -15.03 13.54
C VAL A 95 -7.97 -14.30 12.77
N SER A 96 -8.06 -12.97 12.67
CA SER A 96 -7.07 -12.15 11.96
C SER A 96 -5.68 -12.22 12.62
N VAL A 97 -5.63 -12.05 13.94
CA VAL A 97 -4.36 -12.14 14.70
C VAL A 97 -3.81 -13.56 14.61
N SER A 98 -4.65 -14.60 14.72
CA SER A 98 -4.20 -15.99 14.58
C SER A 98 -3.58 -16.25 13.20
N ALA A 99 -4.20 -15.78 12.12
CA ALA A 99 -3.67 -15.91 10.77
C ALA A 99 -2.31 -15.20 10.61
N TYR A 100 -2.17 -13.98 11.14
CA TYR A 100 -0.89 -13.26 11.12
C TYR A 100 0.18 -13.91 11.98
N VAL A 101 -0.18 -14.44 13.14
CA VAL A 101 0.75 -15.21 14.01
C VAL A 101 1.26 -16.44 13.27
N ILE A 102 0.37 -17.20 12.61
CA ILE A 102 0.77 -18.39 11.83
C ILE A 102 1.71 -17.98 10.70
N LEU A 103 1.37 -16.98 9.91
CA LEU A 103 2.23 -16.49 8.83
C LEU A 103 3.56 -15.97 9.37
N SER A 104 3.55 -15.21 10.47
CA SER A 104 4.78 -14.70 11.11
C SER A 104 5.67 -15.83 11.60
N ILE A 105 5.12 -16.88 12.20
CA ILE A 105 5.90 -18.07 12.62
C ILE A 105 6.56 -18.72 11.40
N ILE A 106 5.84 -18.87 10.29
CA ILE A 106 6.38 -19.43 9.04
C ILE A 106 7.53 -18.54 8.52
N ILE A 107 7.32 -17.22 8.43
CA ILE A 107 8.35 -16.29 7.96
C ILE A 107 9.57 -16.30 8.88
N ILE A 108 9.40 -16.27 10.19
CA ILE A 108 10.48 -16.29 11.19
C ILE A 108 11.29 -17.58 11.07
N ALA A 109 10.63 -18.73 10.98
CA ALA A 109 11.28 -20.04 10.88
C ALA A 109 12.04 -20.19 9.56
N PHE A 110 11.44 -19.75 8.46
CA PHE A 110 11.99 -19.91 7.10
C PHE A 110 12.62 -18.66 6.51
N ALA A 111 12.97 -17.64 7.32
CA ALA A 111 13.49 -16.36 6.84
C ALA A 111 14.69 -16.53 5.87
N LYS A 112 15.72 -17.32 6.23
CA LYS A 112 16.88 -17.54 5.38
C LYS A 112 16.56 -18.33 4.09
N PRO A 113 15.82 -19.46 4.13
CA PRO A 113 15.36 -20.12 2.91
C PRO A 113 14.54 -19.22 1.98
N LEU A 114 13.64 -18.40 2.53
CA LEU A 114 12.84 -17.45 1.75
C LEU A 114 13.71 -16.39 1.09
N LEU A 115 14.67 -15.81 1.82
CA LEU A 115 15.64 -14.86 1.26
C LEU A 115 16.48 -15.49 0.14
N SER A 116 16.90 -16.74 0.32
CA SER A 116 17.64 -17.47 -0.73
C SER A 116 16.75 -17.73 -1.95
N LEU A 117 15.46 -18.08 -1.76
CA LEU A 117 14.49 -18.24 -2.84
C LEU A 117 14.29 -16.91 -3.60
N MET A 118 14.32 -15.79 -2.89
CA MET A 118 14.24 -14.46 -3.47
C MET A 118 15.57 -13.95 -4.05
N ALA A 119 16.57 -14.82 -4.18
CA ALA A 119 17.89 -14.51 -4.73
C ALA A 119 18.60 -13.34 -4.02
N THR A 120 18.39 -13.19 -2.72
CA THR A 120 19.09 -12.18 -1.90
C THR A 120 20.59 -12.49 -1.84
N ASP A 121 21.41 -11.44 -1.90
CA ASP A 121 22.86 -11.58 -1.79
C ASP A 121 23.25 -12.27 -0.48
N LYS A 122 24.17 -13.24 -0.58
CA LYS A 122 24.65 -14.01 0.58
C LYS A 122 25.27 -13.13 1.65
N ALA A 123 25.87 -12.00 1.28
CA ALA A 123 26.49 -11.06 2.21
C ALA A 123 25.49 -10.43 3.19
N ILE A 124 24.21 -10.30 2.79
CA ILE A 124 23.19 -9.65 3.60
C ILE A 124 22.08 -10.59 4.13
N ILE A 125 22.12 -11.88 3.79
CA ILE A 125 21.08 -12.84 4.19
C ILE A 125 20.89 -12.87 5.70
N ASP A 126 21.96 -12.91 6.49
CA ASP A 126 21.88 -13.02 7.96
C ASP A 126 21.30 -11.76 8.60
N ALA A 127 21.74 -10.59 8.14
CA ALA A 127 21.23 -9.30 8.61
C ALA A 127 19.75 -9.11 8.20
N SER A 128 19.42 -9.43 6.93
CA SER A 128 18.05 -9.37 6.43
C SER A 128 17.11 -10.34 7.14
N ALA A 129 17.57 -11.57 7.44
CA ALA A 129 16.78 -12.54 8.19
C ALA A 129 16.48 -12.06 9.61
N THR A 130 17.45 -11.43 10.28
CA THR A 130 17.26 -10.85 11.61
C THR A 130 16.23 -9.73 11.55
N TYR A 131 16.37 -8.80 10.60
CA TYR A 131 15.45 -7.69 10.39
C TYR A 131 14.02 -8.17 10.11
N ILE A 132 13.84 -9.10 9.16
CA ILE A 132 12.53 -9.67 8.79
C ILE A 132 11.88 -10.38 10.00
N ARG A 133 12.65 -11.11 10.82
CA ARG A 133 12.11 -11.78 12.01
C ARG A 133 11.52 -10.79 13.01
N ILE A 134 12.20 -9.68 13.26
CA ILE A 134 11.73 -8.64 14.18
C ILE A 134 10.50 -7.93 13.59
N GLU A 135 10.53 -7.57 12.31
CA GLU A 135 9.41 -6.94 11.60
C GLU A 135 8.17 -7.84 11.53
N SER A 136 8.35 -9.16 11.40
CA SER A 136 7.22 -10.11 11.43
C SER A 136 6.47 -10.08 12.78
N MET A 137 7.16 -9.79 13.88
CA MET A 137 6.52 -9.57 15.18
C MET A 137 5.76 -8.24 15.19
N ALA A 138 6.34 -7.18 14.63
CA ALA A 138 5.69 -5.87 14.53
C ALA A 138 4.41 -5.91 13.71
N SER A 139 4.37 -6.74 12.65
CA SER A 139 3.23 -6.90 11.74
C SER A 139 1.97 -7.40 12.46
N ILE A 140 2.11 -8.24 13.49
CA ILE A 140 0.98 -8.72 14.30
C ILE A 140 0.30 -7.57 15.05
N PHE A 141 1.08 -6.68 15.67
CA PHE A 141 0.56 -5.51 16.38
C PHE A 141 0.00 -4.46 15.43
N SER A 142 0.64 -4.29 14.28
CA SER A 142 0.15 -3.42 13.21
C SER A 142 -1.22 -3.87 12.70
N LEU A 143 -1.41 -5.17 12.48
CA LEU A 143 -2.72 -5.72 12.12
C LEU A 143 -3.76 -5.41 13.19
N ALA A 144 -3.45 -5.70 14.47
CA ALA A 144 -4.40 -5.48 15.56
C ALA A 144 -4.84 -4.00 15.61
N PHE A 145 -3.89 -3.07 15.48
CA PHE A 145 -4.18 -1.65 15.37
C PHE A 145 -5.09 -1.32 14.18
N ASN A 146 -4.71 -1.75 12.97
CA ASN A 146 -5.47 -1.47 11.74
C ASN A 146 -6.89 -2.08 11.80
N PHE A 147 -7.03 -3.30 12.34
CA PHE A 147 -8.33 -3.95 12.53
C PHE A 147 -9.25 -3.13 13.43
N ILE A 148 -8.73 -2.61 14.55
CA ILE A 148 -9.51 -1.79 15.47
C ILE A 148 -9.86 -0.45 14.82
N MET A 149 -8.96 0.14 14.03
CA MET A 149 -9.22 1.37 13.29
C MET A 149 -10.36 1.21 12.29
N VAL A 150 -10.47 0.07 11.60
CA VAL A 150 -11.62 -0.26 10.75
C VAL A 150 -12.92 -0.24 11.57
N GLY A 151 -12.92 -0.85 12.75
CA GLY A 151 -14.07 -0.80 13.66
C GLY A 151 -14.45 0.62 14.09
N MET A 152 -13.45 1.48 14.39
CA MET A 152 -13.68 2.87 14.76
C MET A 152 -14.29 3.69 13.63
N VAL A 153 -13.76 3.54 12.40
CA VAL A 153 -14.31 4.20 11.19
C VAL A 153 -15.76 3.76 10.97
N THR A 154 -16.03 2.45 11.08
CA THR A 154 -17.37 1.91 10.88
C THR A 154 -18.37 2.44 11.93
N LEU A 155 -17.92 2.70 13.17
CA LEU A 155 -18.70 3.34 14.21
C LEU A 155 -18.89 4.86 14.03
N GLY A 156 -18.37 5.46 12.95
CA GLY A 156 -18.41 6.91 12.75
C GLY A 156 -17.50 7.69 13.72
N LYS A 157 -16.47 7.03 14.27
CA LYS A 157 -15.52 7.63 15.22
C LYS A 157 -14.23 8.09 14.53
N GLU A 158 -14.34 8.69 13.38
CA GLU A 158 -13.22 9.13 12.54
C GLU A 158 -12.25 10.07 13.26
N LYS A 159 -12.73 10.84 14.24
CA LYS A 159 -11.87 11.71 15.06
C LYS A 159 -10.73 10.93 15.73
N TYR A 160 -10.99 9.72 16.23
CA TYR A 160 -9.95 8.90 16.83
C TYR A 160 -8.91 8.44 15.79
N VAL A 161 -9.36 8.20 14.55
CA VAL A 161 -8.46 7.84 13.44
C VAL A 161 -7.47 8.96 13.18
N TYR A 162 -7.94 10.19 13.03
CA TYR A 162 -7.06 11.36 12.82
C TYR A 162 -6.08 11.56 13.98
N VAL A 163 -6.56 11.48 15.22
CA VAL A 163 -5.70 11.63 16.41
C VAL A 163 -4.65 10.53 16.47
N LEU A 164 -5.04 9.27 16.32
CA LEU A 164 -4.10 8.14 16.39
C LEU A 164 -3.09 8.17 15.24
N THR A 165 -3.48 8.64 14.05
CA THR A 165 -2.56 8.82 12.92
C THR A 165 -1.53 9.92 13.21
N ALA A 166 -1.95 11.04 13.82
CA ALA A 166 -1.03 12.09 14.24
C ALA A 166 -0.10 11.61 15.36
N VAL A 167 -0.61 10.88 16.34
CA VAL A 167 0.19 10.25 17.41
C VAL A 167 1.20 9.26 16.81
N LYS A 168 0.80 8.47 15.83
CA LYS A 168 1.70 7.55 15.11
C LYS A 168 2.89 8.28 14.50
N LEU A 169 2.65 9.41 13.81
CA LEU A 169 3.73 10.21 13.23
C LEU A 169 4.74 10.64 14.31
N VAL A 170 4.24 11.25 15.40
CA VAL A 170 5.10 11.73 16.47
C VAL A 170 5.88 10.58 17.11
N LEU A 171 5.22 9.48 17.43
CA LEU A 171 5.87 8.30 18.02
C LEU A 171 6.92 7.70 17.06
N CYS A 172 6.60 7.54 15.77
CA CYS A 172 7.59 7.06 14.78
C CYS A 172 8.82 7.96 14.76
N LEU A 173 8.66 9.28 14.64
CA LEU A 173 9.78 10.20 14.58
C LEU A 173 10.63 10.15 15.86
N LEU A 174 10.01 10.13 17.04
CA LEU A 174 10.72 10.06 18.31
C LEU A 174 11.45 8.73 18.48
N VAL A 175 10.76 7.61 18.27
CA VAL A 175 11.32 6.26 18.50
C VAL A 175 12.39 5.94 17.45
N ASP A 176 12.18 6.30 16.18
CA ASP A 176 13.19 6.11 15.13
C ASP A 176 14.43 6.95 15.39
N THR A 177 14.28 8.19 15.85
CA THR A 177 15.42 9.03 16.27
C THR A 177 16.22 8.38 17.39
N PHE A 178 15.55 7.76 18.36
CA PHE A 178 16.20 7.08 19.46
C PHE A 178 16.80 5.72 19.07
N MET A 179 16.19 4.98 18.13
CA MET A 179 16.61 3.62 17.78
C MET A 179 17.61 3.57 16.62
N VAL A 180 17.51 4.50 15.65
CA VAL A 180 18.17 4.37 14.33
C VAL A 180 19.18 5.48 14.07
N SER A 181 18.92 6.72 14.54
CA SER A 181 19.74 7.88 14.18
C SER A 181 21.21 7.75 14.64
N THR A 182 22.06 8.59 14.07
CA THR A 182 23.48 8.72 14.49
C THR A 182 23.71 9.73 15.61
N LEU A 183 22.64 10.25 16.22
CA LEU A 183 22.71 11.21 17.33
C LEU A 183 23.26 10.54 18.61
N PRO A 184 23.92 11.29 19.50
CA PRO A 184 24.52 10.75 20.74
C PRO A 184 23.52 10.07 21.68
N ILE A 185 22.23 10.43 21.60
CA ILE A 185 21.15 9.82 22.40
C ILE A 185 20.61 8.53 21.81
N SER A 186 21.01 8.18 20.60
CA SER A 186 20.49 7.01 19.89
C SER A 186 21.20 5.74 20.33
N LEU A 187 20.44 4.62 20.36
CA LEU A 187 20.98 3.29 20.52
C LEU A 187 21.72 2.79 19.28
N ASN A 188 21.53 3.46 18.14
CA ASN A 188 22.15 3.16 16.84
C ASN A 188 22.09 1.67 16.47
N LEU A 189 20.87 1.10 16.52
CA LEU A 189 20.62 -0.33 16.24
C LEU A 189 20.61 -0.66 14.72
N GLY A 190 21.01 0.30 13.89
CA GLY A 190 21.02 0.14 12.45
C GLY A 190 19.61 -0.13 11.89
N VAL A 191 19.53 -0.94 10.83
CA VAL A 191 18.26 -1.29 10.19
C VAL A 191 17.29 -1.97 11.17
N ASN A 192 17.79 -2.78 12.11
CA ASN A 192 16.96 -3.44 13.13
C ASN A 192 16.26 -2.44 14.06
N GLY A 193 16.80 -1.24 14.22
CA GLY A 193 16.18 -0.17 14.98
C GLY A 193 14.79 0.21 14.43
N ILE A 194 14.59 0.17 13.10
CA ILE A 194 13.28 0.40 12.48
C ILE A 194 12.27 -0.67 12.93
N ALA A 195 12.68 -1.93 12.93
CA ALA A 195 11.80 -3.03 13.33
C ALA A 195 11.41 -2.95 14.81
N PHE A 196 12.35 -2.60 15.70
CA PHE A 196 12.05 -2.36 17.12
C PHE A 196 11.13 -1.15 17.29
N SER A 197 11.38 -0.06 16.56
CA SER A 197 10.48 1.10 16.54
C SER A 197 9.06 0.70 16.14
N ASN A 198 8.92 -0.11 15.11
CA ASN A 198 7.61 -0.58 14.65
C ASN A 198 6.89 -1.42 15.72
N ILE A 199 7.60 -2.29 16.45
CA ILE A 199 7.01 -3.03 17.59
C ILE A 199 6.49 -2.05 18.63
N ILE A 200 7.36 -1.15 19.12
CA ILE A 200 7.02 -0.21 20.21
C ILE A 200 5.82 0.65 19.81
N VAL A 201 5.89 1.28 18.64
CA VAL A 201 4.84 2.18 18.15
C VAL A 201 3.52 1.43 17.96
N ASN A 202 3.53 0.28 17.30
CA ASN A 202 2.30 -0.47 17.04
C ASN A 202 1.70 -1.07 18.33
N VAL A 203 2.50 -1.47 19.30
CA VAL A 203 2.00 -1.91 20.62
C VAL A 203 1.29 -0.76 21.34
N ILE A 204 1.92 0.43 21.40
CA ILE A 204 1.31 1.62 22.04
C ILE A 204 0.00 1.99 21.34
N LEU A 205 0.01 2.03 20.00
CA LEU A 205 -1.17 2.39 19.21
C LEU A 205 -2.29 1.36 19.35
N ALA A 206 -1.98 0.06 19.30
CA ALA A 206 -2.96 -1.00 19.48
C ALA A 206 -3.58 -0.95 20.89
N ALA A 207 -2.77 -0.78 21.93
CA ALA A 207 -3.25 -0.63 23.30
C ALA A 207 -4.16 0.60 23.46
N THR A 208 -3.75 1.75 22.89
CA THR A 208 -4.54 2.98 22.92
C THR A 208 -5.86 2.81 22.16
N ALA A 209 -5.84 2.18 20.99
CA ALA A 209 -7.04 1.91 20.20
C ALA A 209 -8.02 0.97 20.94
N ILE A 210 -7.52 -0.06 21.62
CA ILE A 210 -8.33 -0.96 22.47
C ILE A 210 -9.02 -0.17 23.59
N ILE A 211 -8.28 0.72 24.26
CA ILE A 211 -8.83 1.55 25.35
C ILE A 211 -9.92 2.48 24.81
N LEU A 212 -9.67 3.14 23.67
CA LEU A 212 -10.64 4.03 23.04
C LEU A 212 -11.90 3.27 22.58
N LEU A 213 -11.74 2.10 21.98
CA LEU A 213 -12.87 1.26 21.56
C LEU A 213 -13.69 0.80 22.77
N SER A 214 -13.02 0.50 23.90
CA SER A 214 -13.68 0.14 25.15
C SER A 214 -14.53 1.28 25.72
N LYS A 215 -14.09 2.55 25.57
CA LYS A 215 -14.88 3.74 25.96
C LYS A 215 -16.16 3.89 25.12
N GLU A 216 -16.16 3.39 23.88
CA GLU A 216 -17.35 3.35 23.02
C GLU A 216 -18.30 2.16 23.35
N GLY A 217 -17.98 1.41 24.39
CA GLY A 217 -18.79 0.27 24.88
C GLY A 217 -18.47 -1.07 24.23
N ILE A 218 -17.42 -1.13 23.39
CA ILE A 218 -16.96 -2.36 22.73
C ILE A 218 -15.74 -2.90 23.43
N VAL A 219 -15.93 -3.74 24.45
CA VAL A 219 -14.83 -4.34 25.23
C VAL A 219 -14.37 -5.64 24.56
N LEU A 220 -13.18 -5.63 23.94
CA LEU A 220 -12.67 -6.77 23.18
C LEU A 220 -12.36 -7.99 24.06
N PHE A 221 -11.79 -7.81 25.25
CA PHE A 221 -11.36 -8.89 26.14
C PHE A 221 -12.40 -9.27 27.21
N LYS A 222 -13.67 -8.89 27.02
CA LYS A 222 -14.74 -9.31 27.92
C LYS A 222 -15.03 -10.80 27.73
N LYS A 223 -15.10 -11.56 28.84
CA LYS A 223 -15.61 -12.96 28.83
C LYS A 223 -17.02 -12.96 28.28
N ALA A 224 -17.23 -13.48 27.10
CA ALA A 224 -18.53 -13.62 26.44
C ALA A 224 -18.50 -14.87 25.57
N LYS A 225 -19.67 -15.48 25.32
CA LYS A 225 -19.77 -16.56 24.35
C LYS A 225 -19.50 -16.04 22.96
N LEU A 226 -18.48 -16.57 22.29
CA LEU A 226 -18.10 -16.19 20.93
C LEU A 226 -18.94 -16.94 19.91
N SER A 227 -19.48 -16.25 18.92
CA SER A 227 -20.18 -16.84 17.80
C SER A 227 -19.43 -16.59 16.50
N PHE A 228 -19.09 -17.68 15.81
CA PHE A 228 -18.39 -17.68 14.52
C PHE A 228 -19.34 -17.89 13.32
N ALA A 229 -20.66 -17.84 13.53
CA ALA A 229 -21.65 -18.14 12.50
C ALA A 229 -21.48 -17.28 11.23
N TRP A 230 -21.07 -16.01 11.38
CA TRP A 230 -20.86 -15.07 10.27
C TRP A 230 -19.55 -15.33 9.49
N MET A 231 -18.64 -16.12 10.05
CA MET A 231 -17.30 -16.31 9.53
C MET A 231 -17.27 -17.05 8.18
N LYS A 232 -18.23 -17.94 7.93
CA LYS A 232 -18.34 -18.69 6.66
C LYS A 232 -18.51 -17.75 5.47
N ASP A 233 -19.42 -16.79 5.57
CA ASP A 233 -19.68 -15.83 4.51
C ASP A 233 -18.51 -14.81 4.39
N PHE A 234 -17.94 -14.42 5.51
CA PHE A 234 -16.77 -13.58 5.59
C PHE A 234 -15.58 -14.19 4.85
N LEU A 235 -15.23 -15.44 5.16
CA LEU A 235 -14.13 -16.16 4.51
C LEU A 235 -14.38 -16.43 3.02
N LYS A 236 -15.64 -16.61 2.61
CA LYS A 236 -15.98 -16.75 1.19
C LYS A 236 -15.67 -15.46 0.41
N VAL A 237 -16.06 -14.31 0.93
CA VAL A 237 -15.76 -13.01 0.30
C VAL A 237 -14.26 -12.70 0.38
N GLY A 238 -13.67 -12.86 1.54
CA GLY A 238 -12.24 -12.61 1.76
C GLY A 238 -11.34 -13.55 0.96
N GLY A 239 -11.75 -14.81 0.76
CA GLY A 239 -11.01 -15.77 -0.05
C GLY A 239 -10.89 -15.36 -1.52
N ILE A 240 -11.91 -14.71 -2.09
CA ILE A 240 -11.85 -14.19 -3.47
C ILE A 240 -10.86 -13.00 -3.55
N SER A 241 -10.95 -12.05 -2.62
CA SER A 241 -10.01 -10.92 -2.56
C SER A 241 -8.58 -11.38 -2.30
N GLY A 242 -8.40 -12.33 -1.37
CA GLY A 242 -7.09 -12.91 -1.06
C GLY A 242 -6.49 -13.68 -2.24
N LEU A 243 -7.29 -14.37 -3.03
CA LEU A 243 -6.81 -15.09 -4.22
C LEU A 243 -6.36 -14.12 -5.33
N GLU A 244 -7.11 -13.04 -5.56
CA GLU A 244 -6.69 -11.97 -6.47
C GLU A 244 -5.35 -11.37 -6.03
N SER A 245 -5.25 -10.98 -4.77
CA SER A 245 -4.05 -10.43 -4.17
C SER A 245 -2.86 -11.42 -4.23
N LEU A 246 -3.12 -12.72 -4.03
CA LEU A 246 -2.10 -13.77 -4.15
C LEU A 246 -1.52 -13.81 -5.57
N VAL A 247 -2.36 -13.83 -6.60
CA VAL A 247 -1.92 -13.90 -8.00
C VAL A 247 -1.07 -12.68 -8.33
N ARG A 248 -1.55 -11.49 -8.02
CA ARG A 248 -0.85 -10.22 -8.27
C ARG A 248 0.48 -10.14 -7.53
N ASN A 249 0.48 -10.43 -6.25
CA ASN A 249 1.67 -10.27 -5.42
C ASN A 249 2.73 -11.35 -5.69
N VAL A 250 2.33 -12.60 -5.97
CA VAL A 250 3.29 -13.65 -6.35
C VAL A 250 3.94 -13.32 -7.71
N ALA A 251 3.19 -12.83 -8.68
CA ALA A 251 3.74 -12.39 -9.96
C ALA A 251 4.77 -11.26 -9.74
N TYR A 252 4.45 -10.24 -8.95
CA TYR A 252 5.38 -9.17 -8.61
C TYR A 252 6.62 -9.67 -7.86
N MET A 253 6.46 -10.56 -6.88
CA MET A 253 7.58 -11.14 -6.13
C MET A 253 8.57 -11.89 -7.03
N LEU A 254 8.06 -12.69 -7.96
CA LEU A 254 8.92 -13.49 -8.84
C LEU A 254 9.52 -12.67 -9.98
N MET A 255 8.75 -11.78 -10.59
CA MET A 255 9.15 -11.06 -11.80
C MET A 255 9.85 -9.74 -11.53
N ILE A 256 9.64 -9.14 -10.37
CA ILE A 256 10.24 -7.85 -10.02
C ILE A 256 11.18 -8.00 -8.81
N ALA A 257 10.64 -8.28 -7.62
CA ALA A 257 11.42 -8.25 -6.38
C ALA A 257 12.61 -9.26 -6.41
N ARG A 258 12.37 -10.48 -6.88
CA ARG A 258 13.43 -11.49 -7.01
C ARG A 258 14.47 -11.08 -8.05
N MET A 259 14.05 -10.53 -9.20
CA MET A 259 14.98 -10.13 -10.25
C MET A 259 15.82 -8.92 -9.84
N VAL A 260 15.25 -7.97 -9.09
CA VAL A 260 16.01 -6.85 -8.52
C VAL A 260 17.08 -7.35 -7.53
N ASN A 261 16.79 -8.38 -6.73
CA ASN A 261 17.78 -9.04 -5.88
C ASN A 261 18.88 -9.70 -6.71
N MET A 262 18.54 -10.38 -7.81
CA MET A 262 19.52 -11.05 -8.68
C MET A 262 20.56 -10.10 -9.28
N VAL A 263 20.17 -8.85 -9.55
CA VAL A 263 21.07 -7.82 -10.08
C VAL A 263 21.73 -6.98 -8.97
N GLY A 264 21.47 -7.28 -7.70
CA GLY A 264 22.08 -6.58 -6.55
C GLY A 264 21.58 -5.17 -6.30
N GLU A 265 20.44 -4.77 -6.87
CA GLU A 265 19.95 -3.38 -6.88
C GLU A 265 18.75 -3.15 -5.96
N GLN A 266 18.54 -4.01 -4.98
CA GLN A 266 17.38 -3.91 -4.08
C GLN A 266 17.34 -2.58 -3.32
N GLY A 267 18.48 -2.05 -2.90
CA GLY A 267 18.57 -0.77 -2.21
C GLY A 267 18.13 0.39 -3.09
N THR A 268 18.67 0.49 -4.30
CA THR A 268 18.33 1.53 -5.29
C THR A 268 16.84 1.47 -5.65
N TYR A 269 16.34 0.26 -5.92
CA TYR A 269 14.94 0.05 -6.28
C TYR A 269 13.99 0.39 -5.12
N TRP A 270 14.36 0.04 -3.89
CA TRP A 270 13.57 0.34 -2.70
C TRP A 270 13.47 1.85 -2.45
N VAL A 271 14.58 2.60 -2.57
CA VAL A 271 14.58 4.06 -2.40
C VAL A 271 13.78 4.72 -3.52
N ALA A 272 13.92 4.25 -4.79
CA ALA A 272 13.10 4.72 -5.90
C ALA A 272 11.61 4.54 -5.62
N ASN A 273 11.20 3.37 -5.14
CA ASN A 273 9.81 3.11 -4.76
C ASN A 273 9.33 4.02 -3.62
N ASN A 274 10.15 4.26 -2.59
CA ASN A 274 9.79 5.21 -1.52
C ASN A 274 9.59 6.63 -2.05
N PHE A 275 10.41 7.07 -3.00
CA PHE A 275 10.24 8.38 -3.65
C PHE A 275 8.97 8.42 -4.52
N ILE A 276 8.77 7.42 -5.38
CA ILE A 276 7.64 7.38 -6.32
C ILE A 276 6.32 7.21 -5.56
N TRP A 277 6.18 6.17 -4.74
CA TRP A 277 4.94 5.86 -4.04
C TRP A 277 4.64 6.81 -2.88
N GLY A 278 5.68 7.30 -2.21
CA GLY A 278 5.54 8.22 -1.09
C GLY A 278 5.26 9.65 -1.53
N TRP A 279 5.95 10.16 -2.56
CA TRP A 279 5.87 11.58 -2.93
C TRP A 279 5.13 11.82 -4.24
N LEU A 280 5.47 11.11 -5.32
CA LEU A 280 4.85 11.36 -6.61
C LEU A 280 3.42 10.83 -6.64
N LEU A 281 3.20 9.59 -6.30
CA LEU A 281 1.89 8.95 -6.36
C LEU A 281 0.95 9.33 -5.20
N LEU A 282 1.44 9.94 -4.12
CA LEU A 282 0.59 10.34 -3.00
C LEU A 282 -0.69 11.07 -3.44
N PRO A 283 -0.63 12.17 -4.22
CA PRO A 283 -1.86 12.87 -4.63
C PRO A 283 -2.75 12.02 -5.54
N VAL A 284 -2.15 11.14 -6.36
CA VAL A 284 -2.90 10.22 -7.23
C VAL A 284 -3.67 9.19 -6.41
N LEU A 285 -3.01 8.57 -5.43
CA LEU A 285 -3.64 7.57 -4.57
C LEU A 285 -4.76 8.18 -3.72
N GLN A 286 -4.55 9.40 -3.20
CA GLN A 286 -5.58 10.10 -2.43
C GLN A 286 -6.75 10.58 -3.31
N LEU A 287 -6.50 10.91 -4.57
CA LEU A 287 -7.56 11.15 -5.55
C LEU A 287 -8.36 9.86 -5.80
N GLY A 288 -7.68 8.71 -5.89
CA GLY A 288 -8.33 7.41 -5.99
C GLY A 288 -9.26 7.13 -4.79
N GLU A 289 -8.82 7.40 -3.57
CA GLU A 289 -9.66 7.26 -2.37
C GLU A 289 -10.88 8.19 -2.37
N LEU A 290 -10.72 9.41 -2.88
CA LEU A 290 -11.83 10.33 -3.09
C LEU A 290 -12.84 9.75 -4.10
N ILE A 291 -12.36 9.28 -5.26
CA ILE A 291 -13.21 8.70 -6.32
C ILE A 291 -14.00 7.51 -5.79
N LYS A 292 -13.34 6.60 -5.06
CA LYS A 292 -14.01 5.45 -4.43
C LYS A 292 -15.18 5.89 -3.54
N ARG A 293 -14.97 6.90 -2.71
CA ARG A 293 -16.00 7.41 -1.78
C ARG A 293 -17.13 8.14 -2.49
N GLU A 294 -16.81 9.02 -3.45
CA GLU A 294 -17.83 9.76 -4.19
C GLU A 294 -18.70 8.83 -5.03
N THR A 295 -18.09 7.88 -5.77
CA THR A 295 -18.83 6.92 -6.61
C THR A 295 -19.60 5.87 -5.81
N ALA A 296 -19.13 5.52 -4.59
CA ALA A 296 -19.87 4.65 -3.68
C ALA A 296 -21.10 5.34 -3.07
N THR A 297 -21.01 6.65 -2.83
CA THR A 297 -22.10 7.43 -2.26
C THR A 297 -23.16 7.79 -3.31
N ASP A 298 -22.70 8.16 -4.51
CA ASP A 298 -23.57 8.54 -5.62
C ASP A 298 -22.98 8.06 -6.96
N GLU A 299 -23.65 7.08 -7.58
CA GLU A 299 -23.23 6.54 -8.89
C GLU A 299 -23.22 7.61 -9.99
N THR A 300 -23.98 8.71 -9.84
CA THR A 300 -23.99 9.81 -10.82
C THR A 300 -22.69 10.57 -10.87
N ALA A 301 -21.84 10.46 -9.83
CA ALA A 301 -20.49 11.01 -9.81
C ALA A 301 -19.62 10.47 -10.97
N VAL A 302 -19.87 9.25 -11.45
CA VAL A 302 -19.19 8.70 -12.64
C VAL A 302 -19.48 9.56 -13.88
N LYS A 303 -20.72 10.04 -14.07
CA LYS A 303 -21.07 10.94 -15.18
C LYS A 303 -20.54 12.35 -14.95
N ASN A 304 -20.73 12.87 -13.74
CA ASN A 304 -20.57 14.30 -13.44
C ASN A 304 -19.13 14.69 -13.10
N ASN A 305 -18.38 13.83 -12.41
CA ASN A 305 -17.08 14.18 -11.83
C ASN A 305 -15.89 13.57 -12.59
N SER A 306 -16.08 12.53 -13.43
CA SER A 306 -14.96 11.82 -14.09
C SER A 306 -14.07 12.75 -14.91
N LEU A 307 -14.64 13.69 -15.66
CA LEU A 307 -13.83 14.67 -16.41
C LEU A 307 -12.95 15.49 -15.48
N GLY A 308 -13.46 15.90 -14.33
CA GLY A 308 -12.71 16.62 -13.28
C GLY A 308 -11.59 15.78 -12.69
N TYR A 309 -11.82 14.49 -12.44
CA TYR A 309 -10.78 13.56 -11.96
C TYR A 309 -9.63 13.43 -12.95
N PHE A 310 -9.93 13.27 -14.26
CA PHE A 310 -8.89 13.21 -15.29
C PHE A 310 -8.09 14.52 -15.40
N ILE A 311 -8.75 15.67 -15.25
CA ILE A 311 -8.07 16.96 -15.27
C ILE A 311 -7.15 17.11 -14.06
N ILE A 312 -7.61 16.77 -12.86
CA ILE A 312 -6.76 16.80 -11.66
C ILE A 312 -5.55 15.87 -11.83
N THR A 313 -5.76 14.66 -12.37
CA THR A 313 -4.68 13.73 -12.68
C THR A 313 -3.67 14.32 -13.67
N ALA A 314 -4.16 14.96 -14.74
CA ALA A 314 -3.30 15.63 -15.71
C ALA A 314 -2.49 16.78 -15.07
N VAL A 315 -3.11 17.58 -14.19
CA VAL A 315 -2.42 18.63 -13.43
C VAL A 315 -1.33 18.04 -12.53
N ILE A 316 -1.61 16.93 -11.85
CA ILE A 316 -0.60 16.23 -11.03
C ILE A 316 0.58 15.78 -11.90
N CYS A 317 0.33 15.18 -13.06
CA CYS A 317 1.39 14.77 -14.00
C CYS A 317 2.22 15.96 -14.49
N VAL A 318 1.59 17.09 -14.78
CA VAL A 318 2.30 18.34 -15.16
C VAL A 318 3.16 18.83 -13.99
N LEU A 319 2.65 18.80 -12.76
CA LEU A 319 3.43 19.19 -11.58
C LEU A 319 4.65 18.28 -11.39
N TRP A 320 4.56 16.96 -11.67
CA TRP A 320 5.73 16.09 -11.66
C TRP A 320 6.80 16.59 -12.65
N CYS A 321 6.42 16.88 -13.91
CA CYS A 321 7.35 17.39 -14.91
C CYS A 321 8.02 18.71 -14.48
N VAL A 322 7.25 19.62 -13.92
CA VAL A 322 7.76 20.93 -13.46
C VAL A 322 8.74 20.77 -12.28
N THR A 323 8.52 19.77 -11.42
CA THR A 323 9.35 19.53 -10.24
C THR A 323 10.59 18.69 -10.49
N ILE A 324 10.80 18.10 -11.68
CA ILE A 324 11.98 17.27 -12.02
C ILE A 324 13.31 17.91 -11.59
N PRO A 325 13.58 19.22 -11.80
CA PRO A 325 14.82 19.84 -11.39
C PRO A 325 15.10 19.77 -9.87
N LEU A 326 14.05 19.60 -9.04
CA LEU A 326 14.16 19.51 -7.60
C LEU A 326 14.44 18.07 -7.10
N TRP A 327 14.31 17.06 -7.96
CA TRP A 327 14.36 15.65 -7.54
C TRP A 327 15.77 15.22 -7.14
N LYS A 328 16.81 15.56 -7.92
CA LYS A 328 18.20 15.25 -7.55
C LYS A 328 18.59 15.89 -6.20
N PRO A 329 18.38 17.21 -5.97
CA PRO A 329 18.58 17.81 -4.64
C PRO A 329 17.82 17.09 -3.52
N PHE A 330 16.57 16.69 -3.76
CA PHE A 330 15.76 15.95 -2.79
C PHE A 330 16.38 14.56 -2.47
N MET A 331 16.77 13.82 -3.50
CA MET A 331 17.41 12.50 -3.36
C MET A 331 18.73 12.59 -2.60
N THR A 332 19.51 13.65 -2.84
CA THR A 332 20.79 13.89 -2.16
C THR A 332 20.60 14.29 -0.69
N HIS A 333 19.78 15.32 -0.43
CA HIS A 333 19.75 15.97 0.89
C HIS A 333 18.64 15.45 1.81
N VAL A 334 17.52 14.96 1.22
CA VAL A 334 16.36 14.50 2.00
C VAL A 334 16.34 12.98 2.10
N LEU A 335 16.66 12.25 1.03
CA LEU A 335 16.75 10.80 1.08
C LEU A 335 18.15 10.32 1.48
N ASN A 336 19.15 11.20 1.41
CA ASN A 336 20.55 10.92 1.73
C ASN A 336 21.09 9.67 1.00
N PHE A 337 20.76 9.56 -0.30
CA PHE A 337 21.18 8.44 -1.13
C PHE A 337 22.50 8.76 -1.84
N SER A 338 23.44 7.81 -1.85
CA SER A 338 24.79 8.06 -2.36
C SER A 338 24.86 8.10 -3.89
N ASP A 339 24.20 7.17 -4.58
CA ASP A 339 24.21 7.06 -6.05
C ASP A 339 22.97 7.73 -6.66
N VAL A 340 22.94 9.06 -6.53
CA VAL A 340 21.78 9.87 -6.95
C VAL A 340 21.53 9.81 -8.44
N ASP A 341 22.58 9.71 -9.26
CA ASP A 341 22.44 9.68 -10.72
C ASP A 341 21.73 8.42 -11.18
N LYS A 342 22.09 7.28 -10.64
CA LYS A 342 21.44 5.99 -10.90
C LYS A 342 19.99 5.97 -10.41
N LEU A 343 19.77 6.48 -9.21
CA LEU A 343 18.42 6.60 -8.65
C LEU A 343 17.52 7.48 -9.51
N PHE A 344 18.04 8.62 -9.94
CA PHE A 344 17.32 9.56 -10.80
C PHE A 344 17.01 8.97 -12.17
N GLU A 345 17.99 8.27 -12.80
CA GLU A 345 17.79 7.57 -14.07
C GLU A 345 16.65 6.54 -13.95
N LEU A 346 16.67 5.72 -12.91
CA LEU A 346 15.63 4.73 -12.65
C LEU A 346 14.24 5.38 -12.52
N VAL A 347 14.13 6.48 -11.76
CA VAL A 347 12.86 7.20 -11.60
C VAL A 347 12.40 7.82 -12.91
N MET A 348 13.30 8.37 -13.72
CA MET A 348 12.97 8.96 -15.02
C MET A 348 12.46 7.91 -16.02
N VAL A 349 13.07 6.72 -16.05
CA VAL A 349 12.60 5.59 -16.88
C VAL A 349 11.17 5.20 -16.49
N LEU A 350 10.87 5.18 -15.19
CA LEU A 350 9.57 4.79 -14.67
C LEU A 350 8.50 5.89 -14.79
N LEU A 351 8.89 7.16 -14.92
CA LEU A 351 8.00 8.32 -14.85
C LEU A 351 6.82 8.25 -15.82
N VAL A 352 7.10 7.96 -17.09
CA VAL A 352 6.05 7.89 -18.12
C VAL A 352 5.02 6.80 -17.82
N PHE A 353 5.47 5.65 -17.34
CA PHE A 353 4.60 4.54 -16.97
C PHE A 353 3.76 4.88 -15.73
N TYR A 354 4.31 5.61 -14.77
CA TYR A 354 3.54 6.07 -13.63
C TYR A 354 2.56 7.20 -13.97
N MET A 355 2.83 7.99 -15.01
CA MET A 355 1.81 8.90 -15.57
C MET A 355 0.63 8.11 -16.14
N LEU A 356 0.88 7.03 -16.89
CA LEU A 356 -0.18 6.15 -17.37
C LEU A 356 -0.96 5.50 -16.20
N TYR A 357 -0.23 5.00 -15.20
CA TYR A 357 -0.83 4.47 -13.97
C TYR A 357 -1.69 5.49 -13.24
N ALA A 358 -1.32 6.77 -13.23
CA ALA A 358 -2.13 7.82 -12.60
C ALA A 358 -3.52 7.94 -13.24
N PHE A 359 -3.61 7.80 -14.57
CA PHE A 359 -4.90 7.76 -15.27
C PHE A 359 -5.64 6.45 -15.04
N GLN A 360 -4.93 5.30 -15.03
CA GLN A 360 -5.50 4.00 -14.70
C GLN A 360 -6.15 4.02 -13.32
N ASN A 361 -5.52 4.63 -12.33
CA ASN A 361 -6.04 4.74 -10.96
C ASN A 361 -7.44 5.39 -10.89
N VAL A 362 -7.81 6.24 -11.87
CA VAL A 362 -9.17 6.80 -11.97
C VAL A 362 -10.16 5.70 -12.35
N PHE A 363 -9.80 4.80 -13.29
CA PHE A 363 -10.65 3.69 -13.71
C PHE A 363 -10.85 2.71 -12.56
N ASP A 364 -9.76 2.24 -11.97
CA ASP A 364 -9.73 1.25 -10.91
C ASP A 364 -10.50 1.73 -9.67
N SER A 365 -10.29 2.98 -9.29
CA SER A 365 -11.00 3.60 -8.17
C SER A 365 -12.50 3.72 -8.43
N THR A 366 -12.91 3.94 -9.69
CA THR A 366 -14.32 3.93 -10.09
C THR A 366 -14.92 2.52 -9.97
N PHE A 367 -14.19 1.48 -10.40
CA PHE A 367 -14.65 0.10 -10.22
C PHE A 367 -14.82 -0.26 -8.74
N TYR A 368 -13.86 0.09 -7.91
CA TYR A 368 -13.97 -0.12 -6.46
C TYR A 368 -15.17 0.60 -5.85
N GLY A 369 -15.37 1.88 -6.16
CA GLY A 369 -16.47 2.66 -5.63
C GLY A 369 -17.84 2.11 -6.04
N LEU A 370 -17.96 1.62 -7.27
CA LEU A 370 -19.17 0.98 -7.76
C LEU A 370 -19.36 -0.48 -7.29
N GLY A 371 -18.44 -1.03 -6.52
CA GLY A 371 -18.46 -2.43 -6.10
C GLY A 371 -18.29 -3.42 -7.26
N LYS A 372 -17.63 -2.97 -8.34
CA LYS A 372 -17.41 -3.79 -9.55
C LYS A 372 -16.03 -4.45 -9.56
N THR A 373 -15.65 -5.05 -8.44
CA THR A 373 -14.35 -5.71 -8.23
C THR A 373 -14.05 -6.87 -9.19
N ASN A 374 -15.09 -7.40 -9.85
CA ASN A 374 -14.91 -8.40 -10.92
C ASN A 374 -14.13 -7.85 -12.14
N TYR A 375 -14.18 -6.55 -12.42
CA TYR A 375 -13.35 -5.94 -13.45
C TYR A 375 -11.87 -5.95 -13.02
N MET A 376 -11.59 -5.62 -11.76
CA MET A 376 -10.24 -5.67 -11.17
C MET A 376 -9.64 -7.08 -11.24
N LEU A 377 -10.45 -8.10 -10.87
CA LEU A 377 -10.00 -9.49 -10.97
C LEU A 377 -9.68 -9.87 -12.42
N PHE A 378 -10.52 -9.47 -13.38
CA PHE A 378 -10.29 -9.72 -14.80
C PHE A 378 -8.97 -9.09 -15.27
N GLU A 379 -8.74 -7.82 -14.96
CA GLU A 379 -7.51 -7.08 -15.28
C GLU A 379 -6.28 -7.78 -14.68
N SER A 380 -6.33 -8.10 -13.40
CA SER A 380 -5.25 -8.79 -12.70
C SER A 380 -4.92 -10.15 -13.34
N VAL A 381 -5.93 -10.97 -13.65
CA VAL A 381 -5.72 -12.27 -14.30
C VAL A 381 -5.14 -12.11 -15.70
N VAL A 382 -5.64 -11.18 -16.50
CA VAL A 382 -5.15 -10.95 -17.88
C VAL A 382 -3.71 -10.45 -17.84
N THR A 383 -3.41 -9.43 -17.04
CA THR A 383 -2.06 -8.83 -16.95
C THR A 383 -1.06 -9.83 -16.40
N ASN A 384 -1.38 -10.51 -15.32
CA ASN A 384 -0.42 -11.44 -14.70
C ASN A 384 -0.22 -12.72 -15.53
N SER A 385 -1.27 -13.26 -16.18
CA SER A 385 -1.13 -14.47 -16.97
C SER A 385 -0.52 -14.22 -18.34
N ILE A 386 -0.95 -13.17 -19.05
CA ILE A 386 -0.49 -12.92 -20.43
C ILE A 386 0.85 -12.17 -20.38
N TYR A 387 0.92 -11.02 -19.72
CA TYR A 387 2.11 -10.18 -19.76
C TYR A 387 3.24 -10.77 -18.90
N TYR A 388 3.03 -10.89 -17.58
CA TYR A 388 4.08 -11.40 -16.69
C TYR A 388 4.36 -12.90 -16.89
N GLY A 389 3.36 -13.72 -17.22
CA GLY A 389 3.54 -15.12 -17.59
C GLY A 389 4.35 -15.26 -18.87
N GLY A 390 4.10 -14.47 -19.90
CA GLY A 390 4.88 -14.42 -21.13
C GLY A 390 6.33 -13.97 -20.89
N ALA A 391 6.51 -12.89 -20.11
CA ALA A 391 7.83 -12.42 -19.73
C ALA A 391 8.63 -13.45 -18.93
N PHE A 392 7.97 -14.21 -18.04
CA PHE A 392 8.59 -15.28 -17.28
C PHE A 392 9.08 -16.43 -18.19
N ILE A 393 8.30 -16.79 -19.19
CA ILE A 393 8.71 -17.80 -20.20
C ILE A 393 9.93 -17.30 -20.96
N LEU A 394 9.97 -16.04 -21.41
CA LEU A 394 11.15 -15.48 -22.10
C LEU A 394 12.39 -15.48 -21.22
N TYR A 395 12.23 -15.20 -19.92
CA TYR A 395 13.31 -15.30 -18.94
C TYR A 395 13.81 -16.75 -18.80
N LEU A 396 12.91 -17.73 -18.64
CA LEU A 396 13.27 -19.15 -18.52
C LEU A 396 13.96 -19.69 -19.77
N CYS A 397 13.57 -19.21 -20.96
CA CYS A 397 14.19 -19.57 -22.24
C CYS A 397 15.56 -18.88 -22.46
N GLY A 398 16.00 -18.00 -21.53
CA GLY A 398 17.27 -17.28 -21.65
C GLY A 398 17.27 -16.17 -22.70
N VAL A 399 16.10 -15.82 -23.27
CA VAL A 399 15.95 -14.76 -24.28
C VAL A 399 16.14 -13.38 -23.66
N TRP A 400 15.75 -13.22 -22.40
CA TRP A 400 15.88 -11.98 -21.66
C TRP A 400 16.70 -12.19 -20.38
N GLN A 401 17.66 -11.27 -20.14
CA GLN A 401 18.50 -11.24 -18.95
C GLN A 401 18.12 -10.01 -18.11
N PRO A 402 17.90 -10.17 -16.78
CA PRO A 402 17.54 -9.05 -15.93
C PRO A 402 18.69 -8.04 -15.78
N THR A 403 18.37 -6.76 -15.93
CA THR A 403 19.17 -5.60 -15.55
C THR A 403 18.26 -4.63 -14.81
N LEU A 404 18.79 -3.71 -14.01
CA LEU A 404 17.96 -2.75 -13.27
C LEU A 404 16.97 -2.02 -14.18
N ILE A 405 17.48 -1.43 -15.28
CA ILE A 405 16.64 -0.72 -16.25
C ILE A 405 15.71 -1.68 -17.01
N GLY A 406 16.17 -2.89 -17.35
CA GLY A 406 15.34 -3.91 -17.98
C GLY A 406 14.17 -4.34 -17.09
N ILE A 407 14.37 -4.47 -15.78
CA ILE A 407 13.32 -4.78 -14.79
C ILE A 407 12.37 -3.59 -14.65
N ALA A 408 12.89 -2.35 -14.62
CA ALA A 408 12.08 -1.15 -14.57
C ALA A 408 11.17 -1.03 -15.82
N LEU A 409 11.71 -1.30 -17.00
CA LEU A 409 10.95 -1.34 -18.25
C LEU A 409 9.92 -2.47 -18.25
N LEU A 410 10.30 -3.67 -17.79
CA LEU A 410 9.36 -4.78 -17.64
C LEU A 410 8.18 -4.39 -16.75
N PHE A 411 8.43 -3.79 -15.60
CA PHE A 411 7.39 -3.33 -14.70
C PHE A 411 6.56 -2.19 -15.31
N GLY A 412 7.23 -1.21 -15.91
CA GLY A 412 6.58 -0.07 -16.53
C GLY A 412 5.66 -0.46 -17.70
N ILE A 413 6.14 -1.31 -18.61
CA ILE A 413 5.33 -1.84 -19.73
C ILE A 413 4.17 -2.68 -19.21
N GLY A 414 4.39 -3.46 -18.12
CA GLY A 414 3.32 -4.19 -17.44
C GLY A 414 2.22 -3.26 -16.92
N ASN A 415 2.58 -2.15 -16.29
CA ASN A 415 1.62 -1.12 -15.87
C ASN A 415 0.88 -0.50 -17.06
N ALA A 416 1.59 -0.22 -18.16
CA ALA A 416 0.94 0.29 -19.38
C ALA A 416 -0.02 -0.70 -20.00
N PHE A 417 0.33 -1.99 -20.03
CA PHE A 417 -0.53 -3.07 -20.50
C PHE A 417 -1.79 -3.18 -19.62
N ASP A 418 -1.62 -3.19 -18.30
CA ASP A 418 -2.72 -3.20 -17.33
C ASP A 418 -3.62 -1.97 -17.51
N GLY A 419 -3.04 -0.78 -17.68
CA GLY A 419 -3.78 0.45 -17.96
C GLY A 419 -4.63 0.39 -19.24
N ILE A 420 -4.15 -0.31 -20.30
CA ILE A 420 -4.94 -0.54 -21.52
C ILE A 420 -6.13 -1.47 -21.22
N VAL A 421 -5.92 -2.55 -20.47
CA VAL A 421 -6.98 -3.48 -20.05
C VAL A 421 -8.03 -2.74 -19.22
N SER A 422 -7.61 -1.96 -18.23
CA SER A 422 -8.48 -1.11 -17.40
C SER A 422 -9.26 -0.08 -18.23
N LEU A 423 -8.63 0.57 -19.19
CA LEU A 423 -9.30 1.52 -20.10
C LEU A 423 -10.42 0.86 -20.91
N VAL A 424 -10.14 -0.33 -21.48
CA VAL A 424 -11.14 -1.10 -22.24
C VAL A 424 -12.30 -1.51 -21.33
N ALA A 425 -11.99 -1.99 -20.12
CA ALA A 425 -12.99 -2.37 -19.12
C ALA A 425 -13.84 -1.17 -18.69
N TYR A 426 -13.21 0.01 -18.50
CA TYR A 426 -13.90 1.26 -18.16
C TYR A 426 -14.82 1.74 -19.30
N ALA A 427 -14.32 1.73 -20.53
CA ALA A 427 -15.16 2.06 -21.71
C ALA A 427 -16.37 1.13 -21.84
N PHE A 428 -16.19 -0.17 -21.58
CA PHE A 428 -17.28 -1.14 -21.55
C PHE A 428 -18.29 -0.84 -20.43
N LEU A 429 -17.82 -0.50 -19.23
CA LEU A 429 -18.66 -0.09 -18.10
C LEU A 429 -19.51 1.14 -18.45
N LEU A 430 -18.89 2.18 -19.02
CA LEU A 430 -19.59 3.39 -19.44
C LEU A 430 -20.66 3.11 -20.48
N LYS A 431 -20.31 2.30 -21.50
CA LYS A 431 -21.28 1.87 -22.54
C LYS A 431 -22.46 1.11 -21.96
N LYS A 432 -22.21 0.16 -21.06
CA LYS A 432 -23.24 -0.64 -20.38
C LYS A 432 -24.17 0.22 -19.52
N LYS A 433 -23.63 1.23 -18.84
CA LYS A 433 -24.42 2.18 -18.03
C LYS A 433 -25.00 3.34 -18.85
N LYS A 434 -24.74 3.40 -20.16
CA LYS A 434 -25.15 4.50 -21.07
C LYS A 434 -24.67 5.88 -20.54
N ILE A 435 -23.47 5.90 -19.98
CA ILE A 435 -22.85 7.13 -19.44
C ILE A 435 -21.94 7.74 -20.52
N ASN A 436 -22.14 9.02 -20.81
CA ASN A 436 -21.20 9.84 -21.55
C ASN A 436 -20.56 10.85 -20.60
N ILE A 437 -19.27 10.66 -20.29
CA ILE A 437 -18.52 11.54 -19.38
C ILE A 437 -18.33 12.97 -19.92
N LEU A 438 -18.61 13.19 -21.21
CA LEU A 438 -18.59 14.52 -21.83
C LEU A 438 -19.97 15.19 -21.81
N ASP A 439 -21.00 14.51 -21.33
CA ASP A 439 -22.38 14.98 -21.29
C ASP A 439 -22.82 15.33 -19.86
N ILE A 440 -22.12 16.34 -19.32
CA ILE A 440 -22.28 16.84 -17.94
C ILE A 440 -23.43 17.83 -17.93
N GLU A 441 -24.40 17.62 -17.06
CA GLU A 441 -25.50 18.55 -16.78
C GLU A 441 -25.08 19.69 -15.88
#